data_1ef969e0a30b3aa12665ea9ee2a53b62
#
_entry.id   1ef969e0a30b3aa12665ea9ee2a53b62
#
_cell.length_a   1.000
_cell.length_b   1.000
_cell.length_c   1.000
_cell.angle_alpha   90.00
_cell.angle_beta   90.00
_cell.angle_gamma   90.00
#
_symmetry.space_group_name_H-M   'P 1'
#
loop_
_entity.id
_entity.type
_entity.pdbx_description
1 polymer ?
#
loop_
_entity_poly.entity_id
_entity_poly.type
_entity_poly.pdbx_seq_one_letter_code
_entity_poly.pdbx_strand_id
1 'polypeptide(L)' 'WMGNAEVLAAVERGYRMPCHPNCPPSLYEIMTDCWKANPMERPTFETLQWRLEDFFVMDTTNYADYPDQP' A
#
# COMPACT_ATOMS: atom_id res chain seq x y z
N TRP A 1 -3.10 -10.60 -18.40
CA TRP A 1 -1.84 -9.94 -18.71
C TRP A 1 -2.09 -8.79 -19.68
N MET A 2 -1.63 -7.60 -19.33
CA MET A 2 -1.79 -6.42 -20.17
C MET A 2 -0.42 -5.90 -20.61
N GLY A 3 -0.34 -5.49 -21.90
CA GLY A 3 0.83 -4.79 -22.38
C GLY A 3 0.88 -3.37 -21.84
N ASN A 4 2.03 -2.71 -22.03
CA ASN A 4 2.24 -1.37 -21.47
C ASN A 4 1.19 -0.36 -21.92
N ALA A 5 0.81 -0.38 -23.20
CA ALA A 5 -0.19 0.54 -23.72
C ALA A 5 -1.57 0.27 -23.12
N GLU A 6 -1.90 -1.00 -22.92
CA GLU A 6 -3.17 -1.38 -22.31
C GLU A 6 -3.24 -0.96 -20.85
N VAL A 7 -2.13 -1.11 -20.12
CA VAL A 7 -2.06 -0.69 -18.72
C VAL A 7 -2.26 0.81 -18.62
N LEU A 8 -1.57 1.58 -19.46
CA LEU A 8 -1.69 3.03 -19.44
C LEU A 8 -3.14 3.47 -19.70
N ALA A 9 -3.77 2.90 -20.73
CA ALA A 9 -5.14 3.24 -21.05
C ALA A 9 -6.11 2.84 -19.94
N ALA A 10 -5.90 1.69 -19.33
CA ALA A 10 -6.74 1.22 -18.24
C ALA A 10 -6.61 2.13 -17.00
N VAL A 11 -5.40 2.51 -16.66
CA VAL A 11 -5.14 3.39 -15.51
C VAL A 11 -5.79 4.76 -15.72
N GLU A 12 -5.73 5.28 -16.94
CA GLU A 12 -6.38 6.54 -17.27
C GLU A 12 -7.90 6.48 -17.08
N ARG A 13 -8.50 5.29 -17.28
CA ARG A 13 -9.91 5.09 -17.04
C ARG A 13 -10.27 4.78 -15.58
N GLY A 14 -9.28 4.77 -14.71
CA GLY A 14 -9.50 4.55 -13.29
C GLY A 14 -9.17 3.15 -12.79
N TYR A 15 -8.67 2.28 -13.68
CA TYR A 15 -8.26 0.95 -13.26
C TYR A 15 -7.10 1.00 -12.30
N ARG A 16 -7.15 0.17 -11.28
CA ARG A 16 -6.04 -0.03 -10.36
C ARG A 16 -5.88 -1.52 -10.11
N MET A 17 -4.63 -1.95 -9.88
CA MET A 17 -4.34 -3.34 -9.62
C MET A 17 -5.08 -3.80 -8.36
N PRO A 18 -5.72 -4.98 -8.40
CA PRO A 18 -6.43 -5.49 -7.23
C PRO A 18 -5.45 -5.91 -6.13
N CYS A 19 -5.99 -6.05 -4.92
CA CYS A 19 -5.19 -6.49 -3.78
C CYS A 19 -4.81 -7.96 -3.96
N HIS A 20 -3.51 -8.23 -3.92
CA HIS A 20 -3.02 -9.60 -3.97
C HIS A 20 -3.40 -10.32 -2.67
N PRO A 21 -3.73 -11.63 -2.73
CA PRO A 21 -4.11 -12.36 -1.52
C PRO A 21 -3.06 -12.33 -0.40
N ASN A 22 -1.78 -12.23 -0.77
CA ASN A 22 -0.70 -12.18 0.20
C ASN A 22 -0.34 -10.77 0.65
N CYS A 23 -1.04 -9.75 0.15
CA CYS A 23 -0.80 -8.36 0.52
C CYS A 23 -1.74 -7.99 1.68
N PRO A 24 -1.21 -7.54 2.82
CA PRO A 24 -2.07 -7.11 3.91
C PRO A 24 -2.99 -5.98 3.47
N PRO A 25 -4.28 -6.02 3.86
CA PRO A 25 -5.22 -4.97 3.45
C PRO A 25 -4.79 -3.56 3.86
N SER A 26 -4.16 -3.42 5.02
CA SER A 26 -3.69 -2.11 5.47
C SER A 26 -2.58 -1.57 4.60
N LEU A 27 -1.71 -2.44 4.08
CA LEU A 27 -0.68 -2.02 3.14
C LEU A 27 -1.28 -1.65 1.79
N TYR A 28 -2.24 -2.43 1.33
CA TYR A 28 -2.92 -2.14 0.07
C TYR A 28 -3.63 -0.79 0.12
N GLU A 29 -4.19 -0.44 1.28
CA GLU A 29 -4.83 0.86 1.47
C GLU A 29 -3.82 2.00 1.25
N ILE A 30 -2.60 1.86 1.76
CA ILE A 30 -1.54 2.84 1.52
C ILE A 30 -1.23 2.93 0.02
N MET A 31 -1.14 1.78 -0.64
CA MET A 31 -0.87 1.73 -2.06
C MET A 31 -1.95 2.46 -2.88
N THR A 32 -3.22 2.21 -2.57
CA THR A 32 -4.31 2.86 -3.31
C THR A 32 -4.33 4.36 -3.08
N ASP A 33 -3.94 4.83 -1.91
CA ASP A 33 -3.82 6.26 -1.66
C ASP A 33 -2.74 6.89 -2.54
N CYS A 34 -1.63 6.17 -2.77
CA CYS A 34 -0.57 6.64 -3.65
C CYS A 34 -1.01 6.68 -5.12
N TRP A 35 -2.04 5.92 -5.46
CA TRP A 35 -2.51 5.77 -6.84
C TRP A 35 -3.66 6.70 -7.18
N LYS A 36 -3.99 7.65 -6.32
CA LYS A 36 -5.08 8.59 -6.62
C LYS A 36 -4.76 9.39 -7.87
N ALA A 37 -5.79 9.65 -8.68
CA ALA A 37 -5.61 10.34 -9.94
C ALA A 37 -5.10 11.77 -9.74
N ASN A 38 -5.59 12.45 -8.70
CA ASN A 38 -5.17 13.81 -8.38
C ASN A 38 -3.89 13.74 -7.53
N PRO A 39 -2.76 14.26 -8.04
CA PRO A 39 -1.51 14.22 -7.28
C PRO A 39 -1.61 14.91 -5.90
N MET A 40 -2.47 15.92 -5.78
CA MET A 40 -2.63 16.64 -4.51
C MET A 40 -3.30 15.79 -3.44
N GLU A 41 -3.97 14.72 -3.83
CA GLU A 41 -4.61 13.81 -2.88
C GLU A 41 -3.70 12.67 -2.46
N ARG A 42 -2.53 12.53 -3.08
CA ARG A 42 -1.58 11.48 -2.73
C ARG A 42 -0.84 11.87 -1.46
N PRO A 43 -0.53 10.90 -0.58
CA PRO A 43 0.23 11.21 0.62
C PRO A 43 1.63 11.70 0.28
N THR A 44 2.16 12.59 1.12
CA THR A 44 3.56 13.02 1.02
C THR A 44 4.47 11.90 1.51
N PHE A 45 5.76 12.01 1.22
CA PHE A 45 6.73 11.04 1.73
C PHE A 45 6.75 11.03 3.26
N GLU A 46 6.58 12.17 3.90
CA GLU A 46 6.51 12.23 5.36
C GLU A 46 5.31 11.46 5.89
N THR A 47 4.13 11.65 5.28
CA THR A 47 2.94 10.91 5.66
C THR A 47 3.13 9.40 5.42
N LEU A 48 3.75 9.03 4.30
CA LEU A 48 4.02 7.64 3.99
C LEU A 48 4.97 7.03 5.01
N GLN A 49 5.98 7.77 5.44
CA GLN A 49 6.89 7.31 6.47
C GLN A 49 6.13 6.98 7.75
N TRP A 50 5.26 7.88 8.20
CA TRP A 50 4.47 7.64 9.41
C TRP A 50 3.55 6.44 9.26
N ARG A 51 2.87 6.31 8.15
CA ARG A 51 1.94 5.20 7.93
C ARG A 51 2.67 3.86 7.88
N LEU A 52 3.84 3.83 7.25
CA LEU A 52 4.64 2.61 7.17
C LEU A 52 5.25 2.27 8.53
N GLU A 53 5.62 3.27 9.33
CA GLU A 53 6.08 3.04 10.69
C GLU A 53 4.96 2.43 11.54
N ASP A 54 3.75 2.96 11.42
CA ASP A 54 2.61 2.38 12.13
C ASP A 54 2.36 0.95 11.72
N PHE A 55 2.42 0.68 10.43
CA PHE A 55 2.27 -0.67 9.92
C PHE A 55 3.33 -1.60 10.50
N PHE A 56 4.58 -1.14 10.52
CA PHE A 56 5.69 -1.91 11.05
C PHE A 56 5.54 -2.15 12.55
N VAL A 57 5.11 -1.13 13.29
CA VAL A 57 4.91 -1.25 14.73
C VAL A 57 3.83 -2.28 15.05
N MET A 58 2.73 -2.26 14.31
CA MET A 58 1.67 -3.25 14.50
C MET A 58 2.18 -4.66 14.22
N ASP A 59 2.95 -4.83 13.17
CA ASP A 59 3.53 -6.12 12.83
C ASP A 59 4.51 -6.56 13.92
N THR A 60 5.32 -5.64 14.40
CA THR A 60 6.29 -5.90 15.48
C THR A 60 5.58 -6.28 16.77
N THR A 61 4.42 -5.67 17.05
CA THR A 61 3.63 -6.00 18.22
C THR A 61 3.20 -7.46 18.17
N ASN A 62 2.80 -7.94 16.99
CA ASN A 62 2.46 -9.35 16.84
C ASN A 62 3.65 -10.25 17.14
N TYR A 63 4.84 -9.85 16.74
CA TYR A 63 6.05 -10.60 17.05
C TYR A 63 6.37 -10.57 18.55
N ALA A 64 6.07 -9.47 19.21
CA ALA A 64 6.39 -9.31 20.62
C ALA A 64 5.59 -10.27 21.49
N ASP A 65 4.51 -10.86 20.98
CA ASP A 65 3.71 -11.83 21.68
C ASP A 65 4.39 -13.20 21.77
N TYR A 66 5.44 -13.42 21.02
CA TYR A 66 6.16 -14.69 21.07
C TYR A 66 7.02 -14.76 22.33
N PRO A 67 6.91 -15.87 23.08
CA PRO A 67 7.59 -15.96 24.38
C PRO A 67 9.10 -16.02 24.30
N ASP A 68 9.65 -16.37 23.16
CA ASP A 68 11.10 -16.49 22.99
C ASP A 68 11.75 -15.22 22.46
N GLN A 69 11.04 -14.13 22.41
CA GLN A 69 11.63 -12.85 22.05
C GLN A 69 12.64 -12.43 23.10
N PRO A 70 13.84 -12.09 22.68
CA PRO A 70 14.88 -11.64 23.62
C PRO A 70 14.57 -10.29 24.23
#